data_fd667e53ae7386df30f3fd4c5f7061b8
#
_entry.id   fd667e53ae7386df30f3fd4c5f7061b8
#
_cell.length_a   1.000
_cell.length_b   1.000
_cell.length_c   1.000
_cell.angle_alpha   90.00
_cell.angle_beta   90.00
_cell.angle_gamma   90.00
#
_symmetry.space_group_name_H-M   'P 1'
#
loop_
_entity.id
_entity.type
_entity.pdbx_description
1 polymer ?
#
loop_
_entity_poly.entity_id
_entity_poly.type
_entity_poly.pdbx_seq_one_letter_code
_entity_poly.pdbx_strand_id
1 'polypeptide(L)'
;MDGETGGIEDDDPFAQLREVFAGRRALLLEDDPALSDHVAGRLLRAGFEAVECVDSGEAAIAAAVAPYDVLILDRLTAGLDGLETLKRIRAGGGPCAEAPALMLTALGGERQKVEGLLGGADDYLAKPVGDEELLARIAAQLRRAARRATPVGGDLINGPFRLAFGARTLKFDAQGGARLIDLSPLEFAIVSELMTARGQPVTKTMLWDRCWIEWRFLPDNFVNIIDARISALRRRLKEQAPELGDELHPLIVSARSQSLVFRDLSAWTG
;
A
#
# COMPACT_ATOMS: atom_id res chain seq x y z
N MET A 1 15.43 -10.08 -56.07
CA MET A 1 14.96 -8.86 -55.40
C MET A 1 14.06 -9.32 -54.28
N ASP A 2 14.69 -9.60 -53.19
CA ASP A 2 14.04 -10.17 -52.02
C ASP A 2 13.60 -9.00 -51.15
N GLY A 3 12.26 -8.81 -51.08
CA GLY A 3 11.67 -7.79 -50.21
C GLY A 3 11.62 -8.30 -48.79
N GLU A 4 12.55 -7.83 -47.98
CA GLU A 4 12.43 -7.93 -46.52
C GLU A 4 11.24 -7.10 -46.06
N THR A 5 10.13 -7.77 -45.75
CA THR A 5 9.08 -7.19 -44.88
C THR A 5 9.60 -7.24 -43.47
N GLY A 6 10.30 -6.16 -43.07
CA GLY A 6 10.59 -5.90 -41.67
C GLY A 6 9.26 -5.75 -40.91
N GLY A 7 8.92 -6.79 -40.16
CA GLY A 7 7.83 -6.69 -39.17
C GLY A 7 8.19 -5.59 -38.19
N ILE A 8 7.36 -4.58 -38.13
CA ILE A 8 7.31 -3.66 -37.02
C ILE A 8 6.82 -4.53 -35.86
N GLU A 9 7.74 -5.02 -35.01
CA GLU A 9 7.38 -5.54 -33.71
C GLU A 9 6.68 -4.37 -33.01
N ASP A 10 5.40 -4.56 -32.78
CA ASP A 10 4.53 -3.66 -32.07
C ASP A 10 5.13 -3.52 -30.67
N ASP A 11 5.91 -2.47 -30.45
CA ASP A 11 6.51 -2.13 -29.17
C ASP A 11 5.38 -1.59 -28.25
N ASP A 12 4.47 -2.52 -27.87
CA ASP A 12 3.38 -2.23 -26.95
C ASP A 12 4.02 -1.87 -25.59
N PRO A 13 4.07 -0.57 -25.21
CA PRO A 13 4.70 -0.15 -23.97
C PRO A 13 4.03 -0.78 -22.74
N PHE A 14 2.88 -1.42 -22.94
CA PHE A 14 2.11 -2.10 -21.91
C PHE A 14 2.26 -3.63 -21.92
N ALA A 15 3.03 -4.20 -22.87
CA ALA A 15 3.23 -5.65 -22.94
C ALA A 15 3.76 -6.23 -21.62
N GLN A 16 4.69 -5.53 -20.96
CA GLN A 16 5.23 -5.92 -19.66
C GLN A 16 4.22 -5.80 -18.51
N LEU A 17 3.17 -4.99 -18.69
CA LEU A 17 2.13 -4.83 -17.68
C LEU A 17 1.10 -5.96 -17.75
N ARG A 18 0.90 -6.58 -18.92
CA ARG A 18 -0.04 -7.69 -19.08
C ARG A 18 0.27 -8.86 -18.17
N GLU A 19 1.56 -9.20 -18.00
CA GLU A 19 1.96 -10.27 -17.06
C GLU A 19 1.62 -9.91 -15.60
N VAL A 20 1.75 -8.64 -15.24
CA VAL A 20 1.44 -8.16 -13.88
C VAL A 20 -0.06 -8.18 -13.61
N PHE A 21 -0.88 -7.93 -14.63
CA PHE A 21 -2.34 -7.80 -14.50
C PHE A 21 -3.10 -9.10 -14.75
N ALA A 22 -2.49 -10.09 -15.41
CA ALA A 22 -3.13 -11.35 -15.75
C ALA A 22 -3.71 -12.06 -14.51
N GLY A 23 -4.99 -12.43 -14.59
CA GLY A 23 -5.70 -13.09 -13.50
C GLY A 23 -6.03 -12.19 -12.29
N ARG A 24 -5.78 -10.87 -12.39
CA ARG A 24 -6.04 -9.92 -11.31
C ARG A 24 -7.44 -9.32 -11.39
N ARG A 25 -8.01 -9.04 -10.22
CA ARG A 25 -9.31 -8.44 -10.05
C ARG A 25 -9.20 -7.10 -9.34
N ALA A 26 -9.91 -6.09 -9.84
CA ALA A 26 -9.95 -4.77 -9.24
C ALA A 26 -11.37 -4.44 -8.75
N LEU A 27 -11.46 -3.71 -7.63
CA LEU A 27 -12.67 -3.03 -7.18
C LEU A 27 -12.49 -1.54 -7.44
N LEU A 28 -13.39 -0.94 -8.22
CA LEU A 28 -13.39 0.48 -8.56
C LEU A 28 -14.61 1.16 -7.93
N LEU A 29 -14.38 2.12 -7.03
CA LEU A 29 -15.38 3.04 -6.51
C LEU A 29 -15.27 4.38 -7.25
N GLU A 30 -16.27 4.71 -8.05
CA GLU A 30 -16.36 5.95 -8.83
C GLU A 30 -17.82 6.23 -9.13
N ASP A 31 -18.34 7.41 -8.74
CA ASP A 31 -19.74 7.79 -8.92
C ASP A 31 -20.02 8.49 -10.27
N ASP A 32 -18.99 8.91 -11.00
CA ASP A 32 -19.12 9.35 -12.40
C ASP A 32 -19.10 8.13 -13.34
N PRO A 33 -20.23 7.78 -14.00
CA PRO A 33 -20.29 6.59 -14.86
C PRO A 33 -19.31 6.66 -16.04
N ALA A 34 -19.07 7.85 -16.60
CA ALA A 34 -18.20 8.00 -17.76
C ALA A 34 -16.73 7.74 -17.37
N LEU A 35 -16.30 8.23 -16.20
CA LEU A 35 -14.96 7.97 -15.68
C LEU A 35 -14.83 6.51 -15.22
N SER A 36 -15.86 5.95 -14.59
CA SER A 36 -15.89 4.53 -14.18
C SER A 36 -15.71 3.61 -15.39
N ASP A 37 -16.50 3.80 -16.46
CA ASP A 37 -16.40 3.04 -17.71
C ASP A 37 -15.02 3.20 -18.36
N HIS A 38 -14.47 4.42 -18.37
CA HIS A 38 -13.16 4.71 -18.94
C HIS A 38 -12.07 3.95 -18.19
N VAL A 39 -12.02 4.07 -16.86
CA VAL A 39 -11.01 3.41 -16.01
C VAL A 39 -11.14 1.89 -16.12
N ALA A 40 -12.34 1.34 -15.97
CA ALA A 40 -12.58 -0.09 -16.08
C ALA A 40 -12.15 -0.63 -17.46
N GLY A 41 -12.54 0.06 -18.54
CA GLY A 41 -12.13 -0.32 -19.89
C GLY A 41 -10.62 -0.29 -20.10
N ARG A 42 -9.89 0.62 -19.47
CA ARG A 42 -8.42 0.67 -19.53
C ARG A 42 -7.79 -0.51 -18.80
N LEU A 43 -8.28 -0.84 -17.61
CA LEU A 43 -7.78 -1.97 -16.82
C LEU A 43 -8.01 -3.31 -17.53
N LEU A 44 -9.21 -3.53 -18.07
CA LEU A 44 -9.53 -4.75 -18.83
C LEU A 44 -8.63 -4.89 -20.06
N ARG A 45 -8.43 -3.81 -20.84
CA ARG A 45 -7.52 -3.83 -22.00
C ARG A 45 -6.06 -4.07 -21.59
N ALA A 46 -5.65 -3.61 -20.42
CA ALA A 46 -4.32 -3.84 -19.89
C ALA A 46 -4.10 -5.26 -19.37
N GLY A 47 -5.15 -6.08 -19.23
CA GLY A 47 -5.05 -7.50 -18.90
C GLY A 47 -5.65 -7.92 -17.56
N PHE A 48 -6.39 -7.05 -16.87
CA PHE A 48 -7.16 -7.47 -15.70
C PHE A 48 -8.23 -8.49 -16.10
N GLU A 49 -8.44 -9.48 -15.25
CA GLU A 49 -9.48 -10.50 -15.44
C GLU A 49 -10.88 -9.90 -15.24
N ALA A 50 -11.04 -9.09 -14.21
CA ALA A 50 -12.31 -8.43 -13.89
C ALA A 50 -12.08 -7.09 -13.17
N VAL A 51 -12.99 -6.15 -13.44
CA VAL A 51 -13.11 -4.89 -12.71
C VAL A 51 -14.56 -4.78 -12.25
N GLU A 52 -14.77 -4.82 -10.95
CA GLU A 52 -16.08 -4.54 -10.38
C GLU A 52 -16.20 -3.05 -10.08
N CYS A 53 -17.19 -2.40 -10.71
CA CYS A 53 -17.47 -0.99 -10.56
C CYS A 53 -18.63 -0.79 -9.61
N VAL A 54 -18.47 0.11 -8.65
CA VAL A 54 -19.51 0.52 -7.70
C VAL A 54 -19.54 2.05 -7.60
N ASP A 55 -20.69 2.60 -7.30
CA ASP A 55 -20.96 4.05 -7.30
C ASP A 55 -20.98 4.68 -5.88
N SER A 56 -20.89 3.85 -4.85
CA SER A 56 -21.00 4.31 -3.46
C SER A 56 -20.06 3.56 -2.52
N GLY A 57 -19.63 4.24 -1.45
CA GLY A 57 -18.77 3.64 -0.44
C GLY A 57 -19.40 2.44 0.25
N GLU A 58 -20.71 2.47 0.46
CA GLU A 58 -21.47 1.36 1.04
C GLU A 58 -21.44 0.13 0.12
N ALA A 59 -21.61 0.34 -1.19
CA ALA A 59 -21.51 -0.73 -2.19
C ALA A 59 -20.09 -1.29 -2.26
N ALA A 60 -19.07 -0.44 -2.17
CA ALA A 60 -17.67 -0.88 -2.13
C ALA A 60 -17.36 -1.74 -0.90
N ILE A 61 -17.87 -1.39 0.29
CA ILE A 61 -17.73 -2.20 1.51
C ILE A 61 -18.43 -3.55 1.34
N ALA A 62 -19.63 -3.55 0.78
CA ALA A 62 -20.38 -4.78 0.52
C ALA A 62 -19.66 -5.69 -0.49
N ALA A 63 -19.08 -5.13 -1.56
CA ALA A 63 -18.30 -5.87 -2.56
C ALA A 63 -16.99 -6.43 -2.00
N ALA A 64 -16.35 -5.72 -1.07
CA ALA A 64 -15.04 -6.10 -0.50
C ALA A 64 -15.04 -7.38 0.37
N VAL A 65 -16.18 -8.07 0.49
CA VAL A 65 -16.24 -9.44 1.02
C VAL A 65 -15.67 -10.46 0.05
N ALA A 66 -15.61 -10.13 -1.26
CA ALA A 66 -14.88 -10.90 -2.26
C ALA A 66 -13.41 -10.46 -2.33
N PRO A 67 -12.47 -11.32 -2.76
CA PRO A 67 -11.07 -10.94 -2.90
C PRO A 67 -10.85 -10.08 -4.15
N TYR A 68 -10.17 -8.95 -3.96
CA TYR A 68 -9.63 -8.12 -5.04
C TYR A 68 -8.15 -7.89 -4.80
N ASP A 69 -7.38 -7.83 -5.90
CA ASP A 69 -5.94 -7.63 -5.86
C ASP A 69 -5.57 -6.15 -5.67
N VAL A 70 -6.46 -5.23 -6.03
CA VAL A 70 -6.31 -3.78 -5.87
C VAL A 70 -7.65 -3.11 -5.66
N LEU A 71 -7.66 -2.09 -4.82
CA LEU A 71 -8.79 -1.17 -4.62
C LEU A 71 -8.45 0.17 -5.29
N ILE A 72 -9.34 0.68 -6.13
CA ILE A 72 -9.22 1.99 -6.77
C ILE A 72 -10.43 2.79 -6.31
N LEU A 73 -10.20 3.83 -5.53
CA LEU A 73 -11.27 4.50 -4.79
C LEU A 73 -11.27 5.99 -5.10
N ASP A 74 -12.37 6.52 -5.61
CA ASP A 74 -12.54 7.97 -5.66
C ASP A 74 -12.62 8.53 -4.23
N ARG A 75 -11.88 9.61 -4.01
CA ARG A 75 -11.86 10.32 -2.72
C ARG A 75 -13.20 10.98 -2.42
N LEU A 76 -13.87 11.50 -3.45
CA LEU A 76 -15.07 12.31 -3.31
C LEU A 76 -16.27 11.60 -3.98
N THR A 77 -16.90 10.73 -3.25
CA THR A 77 -18.18 10.11 -3.65
C THR A 77 -19.33 10.64 -2.81
N ALA A 78 -20.53 10.58 -3.33
CA ALA A 78 -21.73 10.92 -2.59
C ALA A 78 -21.91 9.96 -1.39
N GLY A 79 -22.22 10.49 -0.22
CA GLY A 79 -22.40 9.68 1.00
C GLY A 79 -21.07 9.38 1.71
N LEU A 80 -20.69 8.12 1.75
CA LEU A 80 -19.44 7.68 2.38
C LEU A 80 -18.25 7.91 1.44
N ASP A 81 -17.34 8.80 1.82
CA ASP A 81 -16.16 9.11 1.01
C ASP A 81 -15.19 7.92 0.89
N GLY A 82 -14.35 7.91 -0.16
CA GLY A 82 -13.44 6.79 -0.44
C GLY A 82 -12.44 6.52 0.68
N LEU A 83 -12.04 7.53 1.44
CA LEU A 83 -11.11 7.34 2.54
C LEU A 83 -11.77 6.67 3.75
N GLU A 84 -12.98 7.06 4.08
CA GLU A 84 -13.74 6.42 5.14
C GLU A 84 -14.17 5.00 4.72
N THR A 85 -14.49 4.81 3.43
CA THR A 85 -14.73 3.50 2.83
C THR A 85 -13.52 2.58 3.03
N LEU A 86 -12.32 3.05 2.69
CA LEU A 86 -11.10 2.27 2.87
C LEU A 86 -10.85 1.91 4.34
N LYS A 87 -11.05 2.86 5.25
CA LYS A 87 -10.90 2.60 6.70
C LYS A 87 -11.82 1.48 7.18
N ARG A 88 -13.09 1.48 6.72
CA ARG A 88 -14.06 0.44 7.08
C ARG A 88 -13.69 -0.91 6.47
N ILE A 89 -13.25 -0.96 5.21
CA ILE A 89 -12.74 -2.19 4.59
C ILE A 89 -11.56 -2.74 5.39
N ARG A 90 -10.60 -1.89 5.76
CA ARG A 90 -9.43 -2.27 6.57
C ARG A 90 -9.83 -2.82 7.95
N ALA A 91 -10.75 -2.11 8.64
CA ALA A 91 -11.23 -2.49 9.97
C ALA A 91 -12.06 -3.79 9.96
N GLY A 92 -12.71 -4.11 8.84
CA GLY A 92 -13.53 -5.31 8.70
C GLY A 92 -12.74 -6.62 8.67
N GLY A 93 -11.42 -6.60 8.46
CA GLY A 93 -10.55 -7.79 8.46
C GLY A 93 -10.86 -8.81 7.36
N GLY A 94 -11.62 -8.41 6.34
CA GLY A 94 -11.99 -9.27 5.20
C GLY A 94 -10.84 -9.45 4.19
N PRO A 95 -11.10 -10.15 3.05
CA PRO A 95 -10.08 -10.46 2.03
C PRO A 95 -9.37 -9.23 1.47
N CYS A 96 -10.04 -8.08 1.47
CA CYS A 96 -9.51 -6.81 0.96
C CYS A 96 -8.84 -5.95 2.04
N ALA A 97 -8.80 -6.40 3.30
CA ALA A 97 -8.21 -5.60 4.38
C ALA A 97 -6.76 -5.20 4.12
N GLU A 98 -6.00 -6.02 3.40
CA GLU A 98 -4.60 -5.79 3.08
C GLU A 98 -4.35 -5.57 1.57
N ALA A 99 -5.40 -5.48 0.75
CA ALA A 99 -5.26 -5.20 -0.67
C ALA A 99 -4.66 -3.79 -0.88
N PRO A 100 -3.72 -3.58 -1.81
CA PRO A 100 -3.23 -2.25 -2.14
C PRO A 100 -4.38 -1.34 -2.57
N ALA A 101 -4.35 -0.09 -2.10
CA ALA A 101 -5.39 0.89 -2.35
C ALA A 101 -4.82 2.15 -3.01
N LEU A 102 -5.29 2.45 -4.23
CA LEU A 102 -5.03 3.67 -4.97
C LEU A 102 -6.22 4.61 -4.82
N MET A 103 -5.99 5.82 -4.33
CA MET A 103 -7.02 6.84 -4.19
C MET A 103 -7.01 7.78 -5.40
N LEU A 104 -8.15 7.94 -6.06
CA LEU A 104 -8.36 8.96 -7.08
C LEU A 104 -8.83 10.27 -6.41
N THR A 105 -8.28 11.42 -6.80
CA THR A 105 -8.63 12.68 -6.16
C THR A 105 -8.67 13.85 -7.13
N ALA A 106 -9.74 14.61 -7.12
CA ALA A 106 -9.84 15.88 -7.84
C ALA A 106 -9.00 17.01 -7.20
N LEU A 107 -8.45 16.77 -6.02
CA LEU A 107 -7.90 17.78 -5.16
C LEU A 107 -6.37 17.76 -5.19
N GLY A 108 -5.77 18.73 -5.89
CA GLY A 108 -4.33 18.97 -5.97
C GLY A 108 -3.70 19.61 -4.72
N GLY A 109 -4.44 19.74 -3.62
CA GLY A 109 -3.95 20.36 -2.39
C GLY A 109 -3.09 19.42 -1.55
N GLU A 110 -1.89 19.89 -1.13
CA GLU A 110 -0.97 19.10 -0.28
C GLU A 110 -1.63 18.55 0.98
N ARG A 111 -2.52 19.34 1.60
CA ARG A 111 -3.20 18.99 2.85
C ARG A 111 -4.09 17.77 2.72
N GLN A 112 -4.76 17.62 1.58
CA GLN A 112 -5.68 16.51 1.33
C GLN A 112 -4.95 15.22 0.91
N LYS A 113 -3.80 15.35 0.25
CA LYS A 113 -2.90 14.21 0.01
C LYS A 113 -2.37 13.64 1.34
N VAL A 114 -2.06 14.51 2.28
CA VAL A 114 -1.61 14.12 3.63
C VAL A 114 -2.73 13.45 4.42
N GLU A 115 -3.94 14.02 4.43
CA GLU A 115 -5.10 13.40 5.11
C GLU A 115 -5.44 12.03 4.57
N GLY A 116 -5.32 11.86 3.28
CA GLY A 116 -5.61 10.59 2.63
C GLY A 116 -4.57 9.52 2.90
N LEU A 117 -3.27 9.86 2.90
CA LEU A 117 -2.19 8.95 3.29
C LEU A 117 -2.30 8.54 4.77
N LEU A 118 -2.83 9.43 5.62
CA LEU A 118 -3.18 9.12 7.01
C LEU A 118 -4.30 8.08 7.13
N GLY A 119 -5.19 8.03 6.15
CA GLY A 119 -6.36 7.15 6.16
C GLY A 119 -6.13 5.71 5.70
N GLY A 120 -4.90 5.32 5.33
CA GLY A 120 -4.57 3.94 4.97
C GLY A 120 -4.39 3.67 3.48
N ALA A 121 -4.58 4.65 2.57
CA ALA A 121 -4.28 4.47 1.15
C ALA A 121 -2.78 4.29 0.90
N ASP A 122 -2.42 3.46 -0.06
CA ASP A 122 -1.04 3.16 -0.40
C ASP A 122 -0.48 4.16 -1.41
N ASP A 123 -1.33 4.73 -2.28
CA ASP A 123 -0.96 5.76 -3.25
C ASP A 123 -2.15 6.67 -3.61
N TYR A 124 -1.84 7.80 -4.28
CA TYR A 124 -2.81 8.81 -4.73
C TYR A 124 -2.55 9.20 -6.18
N LEU A 125 -3.63 9.30 -6.96
CA LEU A 125 -3.60 9.77 -8.33
C LEU A 125 -4.57 10.96 -8.49
N ALA A 126 -4.04 12.08 -8.98
CA ALA A 126 -4.85 13.27 -9.23
C ALA A 126 -5.72 13.10 -10.49
N LYS A 127 -6.98 13.53 -10.41
CA LYS A 127 -7.85 13.71 -11.58
C LYS A 127 -7.45 15.03 -12.30
N PRO A 128 -7.41 15.10 -13.65
CA PRO A 128 -7.83 14.05 -14.57
C PRO A 128 -6.84 12.87 -14.60
N VAL A 129 -7.38 11.65 -14.63
CA VAL A 129 -6.61 10.42 -14.56
C VAL A 129 -5.93 10.14 -15.90
N GLY A 130 -4.60 10.20 -15.93
CA GLY A 130 -3.81 9.77 -17.09
C GLY A 130 -3.70 8.25 -17.15
N ASP A 131 -4.02 7.68 -18.32
CA ASP A 131 -4.06 6.23 -18.51
C ASP A 131 -2.73 5.54 -18.16
N GLU A 132 -1.62 6.09 -18.66
CA GLU A 132 -0.28 5.54 -18.43
C GLU A 132 0.11 5.61 -16.96
N GLU A 133 -0.17 6.73 -16.31
CA GLU A 133 0.13 6.91 -14.90
C GLU A 133 -0.70 5.97 -14.03
N LEU A 134 -2.00 5.82 -14.33
CA LEU A 134 -2.88 4.88 -13.63
C LEU A 134 -2.34 3.46 -13.69
N LEU A 135 -2.06 2.96 -14.91
CA LEU A 135 -1.56 1.60 -15.12
C LEU A 135 -0.19 1.38 -14.47
N ALA A 136 0.71 2.35 -14.60
CA ALA A 136 2.03 2.27 -13.98
C ALA A 136 1.95 2.18 -12.45
N ARG A 137 1.11 3.00 -11.81
CA ARG A 137 0.91 3.00 -10.36
C ARG A 137 0.29 1.70 -9.85
N ILE A 138 -0.75 1.22 -10.53
CA ILE A 138 -1.39 -0.07 -10.17
C ILE A 138 -0.39 -1.21 -10.33
N ALA A 139 0.33 -1.27 -11.46
CA ALA A 139 1.33 -2.32 -11.68
C ALA A 139 2.43 -2.32 -10.61
N ALA A 140 2.86 -1.15 -10.20
CA ALA A 140 3.85 -1.02 -9.16
C ALA A 140 3.31 -1.48 -7.79
N GLN A 141 2.06 -1.16 -7.44
CA GLN A 141 1.42 -1.66 -6.22
C GLN A 141 1.29 -3.20 -6.25
N LEU A 142 0.85 -3.78 -7.36
CA LEU A 142 0.72 -5.23 -7.52
C LEU A 142 2.08 -5.93 -7.47
N ARG A 143 3.11 -5.39 -8.16
CA ARG A 143 4.48 -5.94 -8.07
C ARG A 143 5.01 -5.90 -6.65
N ARG A 144 4.75 -4.83 -5.90
CA ARG A 144 5.11 -4.71 -4.49
C ARG A 144 4.41 -5.78 -3.66
N ALA A 145 3.12 -5.98 -3.87
CA ALA A 145 2.35 -7.03 -3.21
C ALA A 145 2.88 -8.43 -3.55
N ALA A 146 3.22 -8.70 -4.82
CA ALA A 146 3.75 -9.98 -5.28
C ALA A 146 5.18 -10.27 -4.77
N ARG A 147 6.10 -9.30 -4.81
CA ARG A 147 7.48 -9.47 -4.29
C ARG A 147 7.50 -9.80 -2.79
N ARG A 148 6.48 -9.39 -2.07
CA ARG A 148 6.31 -9.67 -0.65
C ARG A 148 5.69 -11.04 -0.39
N ALA A 149 4.99 -11.61 -1.38
CA ALA A 149 4.49 -12.98 -1.32
C ALA A 149 5.58 -14.02 -1.60
N THR A 150 6.69 -13.63 -2.23
CA THR A 150 7.83 -14.54 -2.51
C THR A 150 8.91 -14.31 -1.46
N PRO A 151 9.19 -15.27 -0.58
CA PRO A 151 10.24 -15.12 0.42
C PRO A 151 11.61 -15.18 -0.26
N VAL A 152 12.21 -14.04 -0.56
CA VAL A 152 13.65 -13.94 -0.84
C VAL A 152 14.31 -13.56 0.48
N GLY A 153 14.53 -14.55 1.32
CA GLY A 153 15.11 -14.40 2.66
C GLY A 153 14.16 -14.90 3.75
N GLY A 154 14.69 -15.48 4.81
CA GLY A 154 13.91 -15.87 5.98
C GLY A 154 13.28 -14.66 6.68
N ASP A 155 12.31 -14.91 7.55
CA ASP A 155 11.67 -13.88 8.37
C ASP A 155 12.70 -12.97 9.06
N LEU A 156 12.42 -11.68 9.14
CA LEU A 156 13.21 -10.76 9.96
C LEU A 156 12.79 -10.91 11.43
N ILE A 157 13.78 -11.10 12.30
CA ILE A 157 13.56 -11.26 13.74
C ILE A 157 14.23 -10.12 14.48
N ASN A 158 13.49 -9.53 15.42
CA ASN A 158 14.00 -8.51 16.33
C ASN A 158 13.36 -8.71 17.71
N GLY A 159 14.04 -9.43 18.60
CA GLY A 159 13.51 -9.87 19.88
C GLY A 159 12.22 -10.69 19.71
N PRO A 160 11.10 -10.28 20.34
CA PRO A 160 9.83 -10.99 20.25
C PRO A 160 9.11 -10.78 18.91
N PHE A 161 9.63 -9.88 18.06
CA PHE A 161 9.00 -9.58 16.76
C PHE A 161 9.58 -10.41 15.63
N ARG A 162 8.68 -10.98 14.83
CA ARG A 162 9.01 -11.67 13.59
C ARG A 162 8.18 -11.06 12.44
N LEU A 163 8.83 -10.47 11.48
CA LEU A 163 8.20 -10.01 10.26
C LEU A 163 8.15 -11.16 9.26
N ALA A 164 6.96 -11.72 9.06
CA ALA A 164 6.72 -12.85 8.17
C ALA A 164 6.46 -12.35 6.74
N PHE A 165 7.41 -12.61 5.84
CA PHE A 165 7.33 -12.12 4.46
C PHE A 165 6.18 -12.76 3.67
N GLY A 166 5.92 -14.06 3.86
CA GLY A 166 4.87 -14.77 3.14
C GLY A 166 3.45 -14.30 3.48
N ALA A 167 3.21 -13.93 4.74
CA ALA A 167 1.91 -13.51 5.23
C ALA A 167 1.76 -11.98 5.35
N ARG A 168 2.83 -11.23 5.18
CA ARG A 168 2.88 -9.78 5.44
C ARG A 168 2.44 -9.37 6.85
N THR A 169 2.70 -10.23 7.80
CA THR A 169 2.33 -10.02 9.20
C THR A 169 3.55 -9.73 10.05
N LEU A 170 3.37 -8.85 11.01
CA LEU A 170 4.29 -8.70 12.12
C LEU A 170 3.78 -9.56 13.28
N LYS A 171 4.44 -10.68 13.52
CA LYS A 171 4.15 -11.55 14.64
C LYS A 171 4.86 -11.01 15.87
N PHE A 172 4.15 -10.96 16.99
CA PHE A 172 4.68 -10.64 18.29
C PHE A 172 4.44 -11.81 19.23
N ASP A 173 5.51 -12.40 19.76
CA ASP A 173 5.43 -13.51 20.72
C ASP A 173 5.43 -12.91 22.16
N ALA A 174 4.25 -12.91 22.81
CA ALA A 174 4.03 -12.46 24.17
C ALA A 174 3.84 -13.67 25.12
N GLN A 175 3.97 -13.43 26.44
CA GLN A 175 3.73 -14.46 27.45
C GLN A 175 2.31 -15.05 27.43
N GLY A 176 1.35 -14.37 26.78
CA GLY A 176 -0.05 -14.83 26.60
C GLY A 176 -0.34 -15.50 25.25
N GLY A 177 0.67 -15.77 24.42
CA GLY A 177 0.54 -16.33 23.07
C GLY A 177 0.99 -15.37 21.97
N ALA A 178 1.05 -15.89 20.74
CA ALA A 178 1.44 -15.11 19.59
C ALA A 178 0.32 -14.16 19.12
N ARG A 179 0.66 -12.92 18.87
CA ARG A 179 -0.21 -11.93 18.22
C ARG A 179 0.23 -11.74 16.78
N LEU A 180 -0.71 -11.64 15.86
CA LEU A 180 -0.47 -11.33 14.46
C LEU A 180 -1.01 -9.94 14.17
N ILE A 181 -0.15 -9.08 13.64
CA ILE A 181 -0.46 -7.72 13.22
C ILE A 181 -0.36 -7.69 11.71
N ASP A 182 -1.50 -7.64 11.04
CA ASP A 182 -1.54 -7.53 9.59
C ASP A 182 -1.07 -6.14 9.17
N LEU A 183 -0.20 -6.07 8.18
CA LEU A 183 0.38 -4.83 7.68
C LEU A 183 -0.07 -4.59 6.25
N SER A 184 -0.53 -3.37 5.97
CA SER A 184 -0.73 -2.96 4.57
C SER A 184 0.59 -3.04 3.79
N PRO A 185 0.56 -3.10 2.45
CA PRO A 185 1.76 -3.18 1.65
C PRO A 185 2.83 -2.12 1.99
N LEU A 186 2.41 -0.89 2.20
CA LEU A 186 3.34 0.20 2.54
C LEU A 186 3.88 0.08 3.98
N GLU A 187 3.04 -0.26 4.94
CA GLU A 187 3.48 -0.48 6.33
C GLU A 187 4.48 -1.63 6.44
N PHE A 188 4.22 -2.72 5.70
CA PHE A 188 5.17 -3.83 5.62
C PHE A 188 6.53 -3.38 5.06
N ALA A 189 6.54 -2.56 3.99
CA ALA A 189 7.78 -2.03 3.43
C ALA A 189 8.54 -1.20 4.46
N ILE A 190 7.85 -0.30 5.15
CA ILE A 190 8.45 0.56 6.20
C ILE A 190 9.03 -0.29 7.32
N VAL A 191 8.25 -1.23 7.86
CA VAL A 191 8.72 -2.11 8.96
C VAL A 191 9.88 -2.97 8.50
N SER A 192 9.84 -3.53 7.28
CA SER A 192 10.92 -4.32 6.70
C SER A 192 12.23 -3.54 6.60
N GLU A 193 12.20 -2.32 6.09
CA GLU A 193 13.38 -1.45 6.00
C GLU A 193 13.95 -1.11 7.38
N LEU A 194 13.09 -0.77 8.32
CA LEU A 194 13.51 -0.41 9.67
C LEU A 194 14.04 -1.61 10.45
N MET A 195 13.45 -2.81 10.32
CA MET A 195 13.95 -4.03 10.95
C MET A 195 15.26 -4.52 10.32
N THR A 196 15.40 -4.39 9.00
CA THR A 196 16.65 -4.72 8.29
C THR A 196 17.82 -3.86 8.75
N ALA A 197 17.55 -2.63 9.16
CA ALA A 197 18.56 -1.72 9.68
C ALA A 197 19.08 -2.10 11.10
N ARG A 198 18.44 -3.07 11.78
CA ARG A 198 18.89 -3.62 13.07
C ARG A 198 19.25 -2.55 14.10
N GLY A 199 18.31 -1.64 14.38
CA GLY A 199 18.51 -0.56 15.34
C GLY A 199 19.31 0.64 14.82
N GLN A 200 19.82 0.58 13.58
CA GLN A 200 20.47 1.74 12.98
C GLN A 200 19.44 2.75 12.45
N PRO A 201 19.75 4.06 12.51
CA PRO A 201 18.86 5.09 11.99
C PRO A 201 18.67 5.00 10.47
N VAL A 202 17.43 4.99 10.01
CA VAL A 202 17.06 5.09 8.60
C VAL A 202 16.49 6.48 8.36
N THR A 203 17.08 7.24 7.44
CA THR A 203 16.59 8.58 7.13
C THR A 203 15.24 8.52 6.43
N LYS A 204 14.43 9.58 6.58
CA LYS A 204 13.14 9.68 5.89
C LYS A 204 13.31 9.69 4.37
N THR A 205 14.39 10.28 3.86
CA THR A 205 14.73 10.22 2.43
C THR A 205 14.97 8.77 1.98
N MET A 206 15.76 7.99 2.72
CA MET A 206 15.97 6.56 2.41
C MET A 206 14.67 5.76 2.45
N LEU A 207 13.79 6.03 3.43
CA LEU A 207 12.48 5.39 3.48
C LEU A 207 11.62 5.78 2.28
N TRP A 208 11.65 7.07 1.88
CA TRP A 208 10.94 7.52 0.70
C TRP A 208 11.40 6.77 -0.54
N ASP A 209 12.69 6.78 -0.81
CA ASP A 209 13.28 6.14 -1.99
C ASP A 209 13.00 4.63 -2.06
N ARG A 210 12.91 3.96 -0.91
CA ARG A 210 12.75 2.51 -0.83
C ARG A 210 11.31 2.04 -0.67
N CYS A 211 10.44 2.84 -0.07
CA CYS A 211 9.06 2.47 0.20
C CYS A 211 8.06 3.15 -0.74
N TRP A 212 8.39 4.32 -1.31
CA TRP A 212 7.57 5.06 -2.28
C TRP A 212 8.21 5.07 -3.67
N ILE A 213 8.69 3.93 -4.14
CA ILE A 213 9.49 3.73 -5.38
C ILE A 213 8.85 4.36 -6.63
N GLU A 214 7.54 4.55 -6.65
CA GLU A 214 6.78 5.05 -7.80
C GLU A 214 6.74 6.56 -7.92
N TRP A 215 7.13 7.26 -6.86
CA TRP A 215 7.23 8.71 -6.90
C TRP A 215 8.59 9.10 -7.51
N ARG A 216 8.55 9.45 -8.81
CA ARG A 216 9.75 9.86 -9.56
C ARG A 216 10.40 11.14 -9.04
N PHE A 217 9.76 11.82 -8.09
CA PHE A 217 10.26 13.05 -7.46
C PHE A 217 9.96 13.01 -5.96
N LEU A 218 10.80 13.70 -5.22
CA LEU A 218 10.64 13.91 -3.78
C LEU A 218 9.75 15.15 -3.60
N PRO A 219 8.49 15.02 -3.14
CA PRO A 219 7.65 16.19 -2.91
C PRO A 219 8.17 16.98 -1.70
N ASP A 220 8.00 18.31 -1.70
CA ASP A 220 8.48 19.17 -0.62
C ASP A 220 7.95 18.75 0.76
N ASN A 221 6.78 18.13 0.80
CA ASN A 221 6.12 17.69 2.03
C ASN A 221 6.32 16.20 2.36
N PHE A 222 7.25 15.48 1.71
CA PHE A 222 7.46 14.04 1.91
C PHE A 222 7.70 13.67 3.38
N VAL A 223 8.35 14.54 4.14
CA VAL A 223 8.60 14.36 5.57
C VAL A 223 7.29 14.23 6.33
N ASN A 224 6.31 15.11 6.04
CA ASN A 224 4.99 15.08 6.68
C ASN A 224 4.21 13.82 6.31
N ILE A 225 4.34 13.36 5.06
CA ILE A 225 3.72 12.11 4.59
C ILE A 225 4.25 10.92 5.38
N ILE A 226 5.56 10.83 5.55
CA ILE A 226 6.19 9.76 6.33
C ILE A 226 5.78 9.85 7.81
N ASP A 227 5.84 11.04 8.41
CA ASP A 227 5.48 11.22 9.83
C ASP A 227 4.05 10.83 10.12
N ALA A 228 3.16 11.19 9.22
CA ALA A 228 1.77 10.84 9.29
C ALA A 228 1.56 9.32 9.25
N ARG A 229 2.22 8.63 8.33
CA ARG A 229 2.15 7.16 8.20
C ARG A 229 2.76 6.47 9.42
N ILE A 230 3.92 6.93 9.88
CA ILE A 230 4.57 6.41 11.09
C ILE A 230 3.70 6.61 12.33
N SER A 231 3.02 7.75 12.45
CA SER A 231 2.12 8.01 13.57
C SER A 231 0.92 7.07 13.58
N ALA A 232 0.32 6.80 12.42
CA ALA A 232 -0.75 5.83 12.28
C ALA A 232 -0.29 4.41 12.63
N LEU A 233 0.87 3.99 12.11
CA LEU A 233 1.47 2.69 12.38
C LEU A 233 1.80 2.52 13.87
N ARG A 234 2.40 3.52 14.52
CA ARG A 234 2.69 3.50 15.97
C ARG A 234 1.42 3.29 16.80
N ARG A 235 0.35 4.02 16.47
CA ARG A 235 -0.93 3.89 17.16
C ARG A 235 -1.46 2.47 17.02
N ARG A 236 -1.48 1.92 15.80
CA ARG A 236 -1.96 0.56 15.53
C ARG A 236 -1.13 -0.51 16.25
N LEU A 237 0.19 -0.37 16.26
CA LEU A 237 1.07 -1.27 17.00
C LEU A 237 0.79 -1.22 18.51
N LYS A 238 0.56 -0.03 19.05
CA LYS A 238 0.20 0.12 20.48
C LYS A 238 -1.16 -0.51 20.79
N GLU A 239 -2.16 -0.34 19.93
CA GLU A 239 -3.50 -0.91 20.08
C GLU A 239 -3.50 -2.45 20.00
N GLN A 240 -2.67 -3.03 19.13
CA GLN A 240 -2.64 -4.47 18.87
C GLN A 240 -1.64 -5.24 19.73
N ALA A 241 -0.71 -4.56 20.38
CA ALA A 241 0.28 -5.15 21.29
C ALA A 241 0.38 -4.35 22.61
N PRO A 242 -0.72 -4.20 23.36
CA PRO A 242 -0.74 -3.44 24.61
C PRO A 242 0.15 -4.07 25.69
N GLU A 243 0.43 -5.36 25.58
CA GLU A 243 1.26 -6.14 26.53
C GLU A 243 2.73 -5.67 26.58
N LEU A 244 3.18 -4.94 25.53
CA LEU A 244 4.53 -4.37 25.50
C LEU A 244 4.76 -3.27 26.55
N GLY A 245 3.67 -2.75 27.12
CA GLY A 245 3.73 -1.65 28.07
C GLY A 245 4.22 -0.34 27.47
N ASP A 246 4.12 0.73 28.23
CA ASP A 246 4.54 2.07 27.79
C ASP A 246 6.08 2.20 27.65
N GLU A 247 6.85 1.33 28.30
CA GLU A 247 8.31 1.35 28.25
C GLU A 247 8.89 0.97 26.88
N LEU A 248 8.23 0.06 26.17
CA LEU A 248 8.66 -0.37 24.82
C LEU A 248 7.94 0.40 23.70
N HIS A 249 6.84 1.09 23.99
CA HIS A 249 6.23 1.97 23.02
C HIS A 249 6.87 3.38 23.04
N PRO A 250 7.00 4.02 21.87
CA PRO A 250 6.78 3.46 20.53
C PRO A 250 7.93 2.55 20.09
N LEU A 251 7.59 1.45 19.38
CA LEU A 251 8.57 0.55 18.78
C LEU A 251 9.41 1.22 17.69
N ILE A 252 8.80 2.15 16.96
CA ILE A 252 9.47 2.98 15.96
C ILE A 252 9.70 4.33 16.62
N VAL A 253 10.95 4.72 16.83
CA VAL A 253 11.32 5.98 17.47
C VAL A 253 11.92 6.96 16.47
N SER A 254 11.74 8.25 16.72
CA SER A 254 12.40 9.30 15.97
C SER A 254 13.83 9.48 16.48
N ALA A 255 14.79 9.54 15.57
CA ALA A 255 16.19 9.80 15.84
C ALA A 255 16.62 11.17 15.27
N ARG A 256 17.89 11.56 15.49
CA ARG A 256 18.45 12.81 14.95
C ARG A 256 18.41 12.80 13.41
N SER A 257 18.51 13.98 12.80
CA SER A 257 18.60 14.17 11.34
C SER A 257 17.42 13.55 10.56
N GLN A 258 16.19 13.74 11.05
CA GLN A 258 14.98 13.23 10.41
C GLN A 258 15.04 11.71 10.12
N SER A 259 15.59 10.96 11.05
CA SER A 259 15.69 9.50 10.94
C SER A 259 14.71 8.80 11.86
N LEU A 260 14.42 7.55 11.53
CA LEU A 260 13.59 6.62 12.28
C LEU A 260 14.38 5.37 12.62
N VAL A 261 14.09 4.78 13.76
CA VAL A 261 14.70 3.53 14.23
C VAL A 261 13.59 2.60 14.67
N PHE A 262 13.62 1.34 14.24
CA PHE A 262 12.90 0.30 14.96
C PHE A 262 13.77 -0.11 16.14
N ARG A 263 13.23 -0.07 17.36
CA ARG A 263 14.00 -0.39 18.57
C ARG A 263 14.62 -1.78 18.43
N ASP A 264 15.88 -1.88 18.77
CA ASP A 264 16.55 -3.19 18.86
C ASP A 264 16.09 -3.89 20.16
N LEU A 265 15.39 -4.98 19.98
CA LEU A 265 14.85 -5.80 21.05
C LEU A 265 15.53 -7.19 21.10
N SER A 266 16.64 -7.37 20.42
CA SER A 266 17.36 -8.65 20.37
C SER A 266 17.79 -9.17 21.76
N ALA A 267 18.00 -8.26 22.72
CA ALA A 267 18.33 -8.57 24.11
C ALA A 267 17.11 -8.59 25.05
N TRP A 268 15.89 -8.41 24.53
CA TRP A 268 14.69 -8.39 25.36
C TRP A 268 14.31 -9.80 25.81
N THR A 269 14.10 -10.00 27.11
CA THR A 269 13.86 -11.31 27.73
C THR A 269 12.41 -11.50 28.23
N GLY A 270 11.51 -10.49 28.01
CA GLY A 270 10.10 -10.57 28.41
C GLY A 270 9.83 -10.05 29.80
#